data_36541f58e15734ad0560cfa8d6676160
#
_entry.id   36541f58e15734ad0560cfa8d6676160
#
_cell.length_a   1.000
_cell.length_b   1.000
_cell.length_c   1.000
_cell.angle_alpha   90.00
_cell.angle_beta   90.00
_cell.angle_gamma   90.00
#
_symmetry.space_group_name_H-M   'P 1'
#
loop_
_entity.id
_entity.type
_entity.pdbx_description
1 polymer ?
#
loop_
_entity_poly.entity_id
_entity_poly.type
_entity_poly.pdbx_seq_one_letter_code
_entity_poly.pdbx_strand_id
1 'polypeptide(L)'
;VDQEVNLYLKWLGIEQKPQYKIKVIQRHRSSLMVEDADNEILLKADKEIMNEEEFINWTNIALYSGKTFSKIYSDAKFKDFVDETKIRKTFYGENPKTIQEIFDHVNRCQYYYLSRTKIEFEAKDEDFMKIRAFCLQKLKELYRKNNNYTIFEIDNELWTLKKILRRFIWHDRIHGKAVARILKKQKQLGMINEYNDPFYFTRATTSYNSE
;
A
#
# COMPACT_ATOMS: atom_id res chain seq x y z
N VAL A 1 11.77 -12.66 -2.78
CA VAL A 1 11.41 -12.21 -1.40
C VAL A 1 12.53 -11.35 -0.82
N ASP A 2 13.81 -11.80 -0.79
CA ASP A 2 14.93 -11.02 -0.22
C ASP A 2 15.07 -9.64 -0.83
N GLN A 3 14.91 -9.52 -2.16
CA GLN A 3 14.96 -8.23 -2.83
C GLN A 3 13.88 -7.28 -2.32
N GLU A 4 12.64 -7.75 -2.16
CA GLU A 4 11.54 -6.93 -1.64
C GLU A 4 11.76 -6.55 -0.18
N VAL A 5 12.27 -7.47 0.64
CA VAL A 5 12.65 -7.16 2.04
C VAL A 5 13.72 -6.08 2.08
N ASN A 6 14.76 -6.18 1.25
CA ASN A 6 15.82 -5.18 1.19
C ASN A 6 15.31 -3.80 0.74
N LEU A 7 14.42 -3.75 -0.26
CA LEU A 7 13.80 -2.49 -0.70
C LEU A 7 12.92 -1.88 0.40
N TYR A 8 12.21 -2.74 1.15
CA TYR A 8 11.38 -2.32 2.26
C TYR A 8 12.21 -1.72 3.41
N LEU A 9 13.29 -2.41 3.81
CA LEU A 9 14.21 -1.93 4.84
C LEU A 9 14.86 -0.61 4.43
N LYS A 10 15.32 -0.50 3.19
CA LYS A 10 15.88 0.73 2.64
C LYS A 10 14.87 1.88 2.67
N TRP A 11 13.62 1.61 2.29
CA TRP A 11 12.55 2.60 2.35
C TRP A 11 12.29 3.08 3.79
N LEU A 12 12.40 2.19 4.78
CA LEU A 12 12.26 2.53 6.20
C LEU A 12 13.50 3.22 6.79
N GLY A 13 14.57 3.43 6.01
CA GLY A 13 15.82 4.01 6.49
C GLY A 13 16.65 3.07 7.37
N ILE A 14 16.40 1.76 7.29
CA ILE A 14 17.14 0.75 8.05
C ILE A 14 18.39 0.36 7.24
N GLU A 15 19.52 0.95 7.59
CA GLU A 15 20.79 0.74 6.88
C GLU A 15 21.44 -0.61 7.21
N GLN A 16 21.40 -1.01 8.48
CA GLN A 16 21.92 -2.32 8.89
C GLN A 16 20.92 -3.40 8.53
N LYS A 17 21.32 -4.30 7.62
CA LYS A 17 20.52 -5.47 7.31
C LYS A 17 20.46 -6.37 8.55
N PRO A 18 19.29 -6.52 9.18
CA PRO A 18 19.17 -7.50 10.24
C PRO A 18 19.46 -8.88 9.67
N GLN A 19 20.12 -9.72 10.44
CA GLN A 19 20.20 -11.14 10.09
C GLN A 19 18.80 -11.73 10.24
N TYR A 20 18.21 -12.17 9.13
CA TYR A 20 16.90 -12.80 9.14
C TYR A 20 16.92 -14.10 8.32
N LYS A 21 16.04 -15.00 8.70
CA LYS A 21 15.77 -16.23 7.96
C LYS A 21 14.31 -16.24 7.54
N ILE A 22 14.08 -16.34 6.22
CA ILE A 22 12.73 -16.39 5.69
C ILE A 22 12.15 -17.80 5.92
N LYS A 23 10.96 -17.82 6.55
CA LYS A 23 10.18 -19.05 6.74
C LYS A 23 8.78 -18.83 6.18
N VAL A 24 8.35 -19.72 5.28
CA VAL A 24 6.96 -19.74 4.80
C VAL A 24 6.08 -20.37 5.87
N ILE A 25 5.22 -19.55 6.49
CA ILE A 25 4.33 -20.00 7.58
C ILE A 25 2.91 -20.32 7.12
N GLN A 26 2.55 -19.83 5.92
CA GLN A 26 1.24 -20.07 5.32
C GLN A 26 1.33 -20.01 3.80
N ARG A 27 0.54 -20.84 3.14
CA ARG A 27 0.29 -20.79 1.68
C ARG A 27 -1.21 -20.78 1.45
N HIS A 28 -1.67 -19.94 0.57
CA HIS A 28 -3.06 -19.89 0.11
C HIS A 28 -3.09 -20.03 -1.41
N ARG A 29 -4.07 -20.76 -1.92
CA ARG A 29 -4.35 -20.86 -3.36
C ARG A 29 -5.70 -20.25 -3.63
N SER A 30 -5.76 -19.40 -4.61
CA SER A 30 -7.00 -18.78 -5.11
C SER A 30 -6.98 -18.80 -6.64
N SER A 31 -8.15 -18.81 -7.25
CA SER A 31 -8.33 -18.57 -8.68
C SER A 31 -8.34 -17.08 -9.03
N LEU A 32 -8.41 -16.23 -8.00
CA LEU A 32 -8.39 -14.78 -8.16
C LEU A 32 -6.97 -14.24 -8.32
N MET A 33 -6.88 -13.04 -8.86
CA MET A 33 -5.64 -12.25 -8.83
C MET A 33 -5.19 -12.04 -7.39
N VAL A 34 -3.89 -11.84 -7.16
CA VAL A 34 -3.33 -11.71 -5.81
C VAL A 34 -3.98 -10.57 -5.03
N GLU A 35 -4.26 -9.47 -5.71
CA GLU A 35 -4.90 -8.29 -5.13
C GLU A 35 -6.31 -8.58 -4.61
N ASP A 36 -7.06 -9.37 -5.37
CA ASP A 36 -8.45 -9.73 -5.06
C ASP A 36 -8.50 -10.84 -4.01
N ALA A 37 -7.63 -11.84 -4.15
CA ALA A 37 -7.51 -12.93 -3.18
C ALA A 37 -7.14 -12.42 -1.78
N ASP A 38 -6.37 -11.33 -1.67
CA ASP A 38 -6.01 -10.75 -0.37
C ASP A 38 -7.20 -10.07 0.34
N ASN A 39 -8.25 -9.67 -0.38
CA ASN A 39 -9.48 -9.17 0.24
C ASN A 39 -10.24 -10.30 0.95
N GLU A 40 -10.34 -11.47 0.35
CA GLU A 40 -11.06 -12.61 0.92
C GLU A 40 -10.32 -13.24 2.10
N ILE A 41 -9.00 -13.34 2.01
CA ILE A 41 -8.22 -14.07 2.99
C ILE A 41 -7.95 -13.27 4.27
N LEU A 42 -7.99 -13.96 5.41
CA LEU A 42 -7.42 -13.50 6.66
C LEU A 42 -6.19 -14.35 7.00
N LEU A 43 -5.00 -13.79 6.88
CA LEU A 43 -3.76 -14.47 7.18
C LEU A 43 -3.66 -14.82 8.68
N LYS A 44 -2.92 -15.88 9.01
CA LYS A 44 -2.64 -16.21 10.42
C LYS A 44 -2.05 -15.02 11.17
N ALA A 45 -1.08 -14.34 10.54
CA ALA A 45 -0.46 -13.13 11.11
C ALA A 45 -1.45 -11.98 11.33
N ASP A 46 -2.50 -11.85 10.51
CA ASP A 46 -3.53 -10.83 10.69
C ASP A 46 -4.42 -11.08 11.91
N LYS A 47 -4.48 -12.32 12.41
CA LYS A 47 -5.25 -12.72 13.60
C LYS A 47 -4.47 -12.58 14.91
N GLU A 48 -3.16 -12.36 14.82
CA GLU A 48 -2.32 -12.19 16.00
C GLU A 48 -2.66 -10.87 16.70
N ILE A 49 -2.71 -10.96 18.03
CA ILE A 49 -2.95 -9.80 18.87
C ILE A 49 -1.73 -8.88 18.79
N MET A 50 -1.98 -7.59 18.60
CA MET A 50 -0.94 -6.57 18.67
C MET A 50 -0.84 -6.03 20.09
N ASN A 51 0.38 -5.93 20.66
CA ASN A 51 0.60 -5.08 21.81
C ASN A 51 0.62 -3.59 21.40
N GLU A 52 0.65 -2.69 22.36
CA GLU A 52 0.58 -1.25 22.09
C GLU A 52 1.76 -0.74 21.26
N GLU A 53 2.97 -1.22 21.53
CA GLU A 53 4.16 -0.86 20.76
C GLU A 53 4.04 -1.31 19.31
N GLU A 54 3.60 -2.54 19.09
CA GLU A 54 3.37 -3.07 17.74
C GLU A 54 2.30 -2.26 17.00
N PHE A 55 1.19 -1.93 17.67
CA PHE A 55 0.14 -1.10 17.07
C PHE A 55 0.66 0.29 16.67
N ILE A 56 1.43 0.93 17.56
CA ILE A 56 2.06 2.23 17.28
C ILE A 56 3.00 2.13 16.08
N ASN A 57 3.84 1.09 16.04
CA ASN A 57 4.77 0.87 14.94
C ASN A 57 4.05 0.68 13.60
N TRP A 58 3.01 -0.15 13.53
CA TRP A 58 2.20 -0.33 12.34
C TRP A 58 1.53 0.98 11.89
N THR A 59 0.99 1.74 12.84
CA THR A 59 0.36 3.04 12.56
C THR A 59 1.37 4.04 12.00
N ASN A 60 2.57 4.12 12.58
CA ASN A 60 3.64 5.00 12.10
C ASN A 60 4.10 4.62 10.69
N ILE A 61 4.24 3.32 10.39
CA ILE A 61 4.59 2.85 9.05
C ILE A 61 3.47 3.16 8.06
N ALA A 62 2.20 3.00 8.43
CA ALA A 62 1.06 3.33 7.58
C ALA A 62 0.98 4.85 7.29
N LEU A 63 1.31 5.69 8.28
CA LEU A 63 1.40 7.14 8.09
C LEU A 63 2.57 7.51 7.18
N TYR A 64 3.74 6.90 7.39
CA TYR A 64 4.93 7.13 6.58
C TYR A 64 4.73 6.66 5.14
N SER A 65 4.07 5.52 4.93
CA SER A 65 3.70 5.00 3.61
C SER A 65 2.83 5.99 2.85
N GLY A 66 1.78 6.53 3.49
CA GLY A 66 0.93 7.54 2.89
C GLY A 66 1.68 8.82 2.51
N LYS A 67 2.58 9.31 3.39
CA LYS A 67 3.44 10.46 3.08
C LYS A 67 4.34 10.19 1.87
N THR A 68 4.92 8.99 1.80
CA THR A 68 5.78 8.59 0.68
C THR A 68 5.00 8.53 -0.63
N PHE A 69 3.77 7.97 -0.60
CA PHE A 69 2.90 7.90 -1.77
C PHE A 69 2.41 9.30 -2.21
N SER A 70 2.00 10.14 -1.27
CA SER A 70 1.62 11.52 -1.56
C SER A 70 2.77 12.30 -2.18
N LYS A 71 4.01 12.06 -1.74
CA LYS A 71 5.19 12.73 -2.29
C LYS A 71 5.49 12.32 -3.73
N ILE A 72 5.48 11.04 -4.08
CA ILE A 72 5.71 10.61 -5.47
C ILE A 72 4.64 11.16 -6.42
N TYR A 73 3.40 11.29 -5.95
CA TYR A 73 2.32 11.93 -6.69
C TYR A 73 2.55 13.44 -6.86
N SER A 74 2.91 14.15 -5.78
CA SER A 74 3.12 15.61 -5.83
C SER A 74 4.30 15.99 -6.73
N ASP A 75 5.36 15.18 -6.74
CA ASP A 75 6.55 15.40 -7.56
C ASP A 75 6.31 15.11 -9.06
N ALA A 76 5.22 14.40 -9.41
CA ALA A 76 4.91 14.05 -10.79
C ALA A 76 4.40 15.27 -11.60
N LYS A 77 5.02 15.54 -12.77
CA LYS A 77 4.66 16.67 -13.64
C LYS A 77 3.51 16.34 -14.59
N PHE A 78 3.56 15.19 -15.26
CA PHE A 78 2.58 14.80 -16.28
C PHE A 78 1.67 13.71 -15.73
N LYS A 79 0.68 14.13 -14.91
CA LYS A 79 -0.18 13.20 -14.15
C LYS A 79 -1.19 12.46 -15.03
N ASP A 80 -1.55 13.02 -16.19
CA ASP A 80 -2.56 12.48 -17.10
C ASP A 80 -1.96 11.64 -18.24
N PHE A 81 -0.63 11.40 -18.21
CA PHE A 81 0.02 10.56 -19.20
C PHE A 81 -0.42 9.10 -19.07
N VAL A 82 -0.80 8.50 -20.20
CA VAL A 82 -1.19 7.09 -20.32
C VAL A 82 -0.08 6.29 -20.98
N ASP A 83 0.36 5.20 -20.37
CA ASP A 83 1.18 4.19 -21.04
C ASP A 83 0.28 3.13 -21.68
N GLU A 84 -0.10 3.33 -22.93
CA GLU A 84 -1.00 2.46 -23.69
C GLU A 84 -0.52 0.99 -23.75
N THR A 85 0.78 0.76 -23.55
CA THR A 85 1.36 -0.60 -23.53
C THR A 85 1.07 -1.38 -22.26
N LYS A 86 0.49 -0.73 -21.24
CA LYS A 86 0.30 -1.27 -19.88
C LYS A 86 -1.15 -1.23 -19.39
N ILE A 87 -2.10 -0.94 -20.25
CA ILE A 87 -3.52 -0.95 -19.89
C ILE A 87 -3.93 -2.39 -19.56
N ARG A 88 -4.53 -2.57 -18.38
CA ARG A 88 -5.08 -3.84 -17.93
C ARG A 88 -6.54 -3.67 -17.55
N LYS A 89 -7.34 -4.68 -17.84
CA LYS A 89 -8.72 -4.81 -17.34
C LYS A 89 -8.73 -5.78 -16.16
N THR A 90 -9.47 -5.43 -15.14
CA THR A 90 -9.78 -6.30 -14.00
C THR A 90 -11.26 -6.62 -14.00
N PHE A 91 -11.72 -7.48 -13.12
CA PHE A 91 -13.14 -7.75 -12.98
C PHE A 91 -13.93 -6.56 -12.38
N TYR A 92 -13.26 -5.60 -11.74
CA TYR A 92 -13.86 -4.33 -11.29
C TYR A 92 -13.93 -3.27 -12.40
N GLY A 93 -13.45 -3.60 -13.61
CA GLY A 93 -13.35 -2.65 -14.71
C GLY A 93 -11.90 -2.39 -15.14
N GLU A 94 -11.68 -1.23 -15.75
CA GLU A 94 -10.34 -0.82 -16.15
C GLU A 94 -9.51 -0.37 -14.95
N ASN A 95 -8.26 -0.84 -14.87
CA ASN A 95 -7.31 -0.34 -13.88
C ASN A 95 -7.03 1.15 -14.12
N PRO A 96 -6.72 1.92 -13.06
CA PRO A 96 -6.21 3.28 -13.20
C PRO A 96 -5.04 3.33 -14.20
N LYS A 97 -5.12 4.22 -15.19
CA LYS A 97 -4.18 4.33 -16.31
C LYS A 97 -3.17 5.44 -16.11
N THR A 98 -3.56 6.49 -15.41
CA THR A 98 -2.78 7.70 -15.18
C THR A 98 -2.32 7.79 -13.73
N ILE A 99 -1.33 8.64 -13.46
CA ILE A 99 -0.88 8.92 -12.09
C ILE A 99 -2.02 9.58 -11.29
N GLN A 100 -2.83 10.42 -11.93
CA GLN A 100 -4.00 11.05 -11.29
C GLN A 100 -5.04 10.00 -10.89
N GLU A 101 -5.44 9.12 -11.81
CA GLU A 101 -6.42 8.07 -11.51
C GLU A 101 -5.94 7.10 -10.43
N ILE A 102 -4.62 6.77 -10.42
CA ILE A 102 -4.01 5.95 -9.38
C ILE A 102 -4.13 6.65 -8.02
N PHE A 103 -3.82 7.95 -7.96
CA PHE A 103 -3.93 8.71 -6.72
C PHE A 103 -5.35 8.76 -6.19
N ASP A 104 -6.32 9.06 -7.05
CA ASP A 104 -7.74 9.13 -6.70
C ASP A 104 -8.26 7.78 -6.21
N HIS A 105 -7.83 6.69 -6.87
CA HIS A 105 -8.15 5.33 -6.42
C HIS A 105 -7.62 5.05 -5.01
N VAL A 106 -6.34 5.30 -4.76
CA VAL A 106 -5.73 5.07 -3.44
C VAL A 106 -6.38 5.95 -2.38
N ASN A 107 -6.72 7.19 -2.73
CA ASN A 107 -7.39 8.12 -1.82
C ASN A 107 -8.77 7.59 -1.38
N ARG A 108 -9.59 7.15 -2.32
CA ARG A 108 -10.92 6.56 -2.02
C ARG A 108 -10.82 5.27 -1.20
N CYS A 109 -9.81 4.44 -1.46
CA CYS A 109 -9.61 3.19 -0.74
C CYS A 109 -9.32 3.37 0.75
N GLN A 110 -8.89 4.54 1.21
CA GLN A 110 -8.68 4.81 2.64
C GLN A 110 -9.98 4.67 3.43
N TYR A 111 -11.06 5.30 2.95
CA TYR A 111 -12.39 5.16 3.56
C TYR A 111 -12.97 3.75 3.40
N TYR A 112 -12.71 3.11 2.26
CA TYR A 112 -13.10 1.70 2.08
C TYR A 112 -12.48 0.81 3.16
N TYR A 113 -11.18 0.92 3.45
CA TYR A 113 -10.56 0.11 4.51
C TYR A 113 -11.12 0.43 5.90
N LEU A 114 -11.40 1.70 6.19
CA LEU A 114 -12.03 2.06 7.46
C LEU A 114 -13.44 1.46 7.58
N SER A 115 -14.24 1.48 6.52
CA SER A 115 -15.59 0.91 6.52
C SER A 115 -15.63 -0.58 6.86
N ARG A 116 -14.52 -1.31 6.62
CA ARG A 116 -14.39 -2.73 6.97
C ARG A 116 -14.36 -3.01 8.48
N THR A 117 -14.37 -1.97 9.31
CA THR A 117 -14.48 -2.08 10.78
C THR A 117 -15.90 -1.95 11.32
N LYS A 118 -16.88 -1.73 10.46
CA LYS A 118 -18.28 -1.41 10.85
C LYS A 118 -18.42 -0.16 11.73
N ILE A 119 -17.39 0.70 11.76
CA ILE A 119 -17.51 2.01 12.41
C ILE A 119 -18.32 2.92 11.51
N GLU A 120 -19.30 3.60 12.09
CA GLU A 120 -20.01 4.68 11.42
C GLU A 120 -19.11 5.92 11.36
N PHE A 121 -18.99 6.51 10.19
CA PHE A 121 -18.26 7.76 9.97
C PHE A 121 -18.83 8.50 8.77
N GLU A 122 -18.60 9.80 8.76
CA GLU A 122 -18.90 10.66 7.62
C GLU A 122 -17.61 11.00 6.90
N ALA A 123 -17.58 10.73 5.59
CA ALA A 123 -16.45 11.08 4.73
C ALA A 123 -16.53 12.58 4.39
N LYS A 124 -15.73 13.41 5.07
CA LYS A 124 -15.78 14.88 4.93
C LYS A 124 -14.60 15.46 4.17
N ASP A 125 -13.45 14.83 4.25
CA ASP A 125 -12.22 15.32 3.65
C ASP A 125 -11.97 14.67 2.28
N GLU A 126 -11.33 15.42 1.40
CA GLU A 126 -10.80 14.97 0.11
C GLU A 126 -9.26 14.95 0.11
N ASP A 127 -8.62 15.63 1.07
CA ASP A 127 -7.18 15.65 1.23
C ASP A 127 -6.64 14.30 1.71
N PHE A 128 -5.72 13.74 0.94
CA PHE A 128 -5.16 12.42 1.16
C PHE A 128 -4.61 12.21 2.58
N MET A 129 -3.83 13.17 3.08
CA MET A 129 -3.18 13.02 4.39
C MET A 129 -4.13 13.29 5.54
N LYS A 130 -5.14 14.14 5.36
CA LYS A 130 -6.21 14.32 6.37
C LYS A 130 -7.06 13.07 6.49
N ILE A 131 -7.43 12.44 5.37
CA ILE A 131 -8.14 11.15 5.37
C ILE A 131 -7.29 10.09 6.07
N ARG A 132 -5.98 9.99 5.77
CA ARG A 132 -5.08 9.04 6.42
C ARG A 132 -5.05 9.26 7.94
N ALA A 133 -4.89 10.50 8.37
CA ALA A 133 -4.86 10.84 9.80
C ALA A 133 -6.18 10.50 10.49
N PHE A 134 -7.30 10.82 9.86
CA PHE A 134 -8.64 10.48 10.35
C PHE A 134 -8.83 8.96 10.48
N CYS A 135 -8.51 8.19 9.44
CA CYS A 135 -8.63 6.74 9.47
C CYS A 135 -7.77 6.12 10.59
N LEU A 136 -6.50 6.55 10.71
CA LEU A 136 -5.61 6.05 11.75
C LEU A 136 -6.08 6.42 13.16
N GLN A 137 -6.66 7.62 13.34
CA GLN A 137 -7.27 8.02 14.60
C GLN A 137 -8.44 7.09 14.97
N LYS A 138 -9.34 6.78 14.02
CA LYS A 138 -10.46 5.85 14.23
C LYS A 138 -9.99 4.44 14.54
N LEU A 139 -8.95 3.95 13.88
CA LEU A 139 -8.35 2.66 14.20
C LEU A 139 -7.73 2.64 15.60
N LYS A 140 -7.15 3.75 16.05
CA LYS A 140 -6.61 3.88 17.41
C LYS A 140 -7.71 3.83 18.48
N GLU A 141 -8.83 4.50 18.24
CA GLU A 141 -10.01 4.43 19.12
C GLU A 141 -10.52 2.99 19.22
N LEU A 142 -10.58 2.29 18.10
CA LEU A 142 -11.01 0.90 18.03
C LEU A 142 -10.02 -0.06 18.72
N TYR A 143 -8.72 0.15 18.51
CA TYR A 143 -7.66 -0.62 19.17
C TYR A 143 -7.78 -0.52 20.71
N ARG A 144 -7.97 0.69 21.24
CA ARG A 144 -8.14 0.90 22.69
C ARG A 144 -9.35 0.18 23.25
N LYS A 145 -10.41 0.03 22.43
CA LYS A 145 -11.63 -0.65 22.81
C LYS A 145 -11.54 -2.18 22.71
N ASN A 146 -10.91 -2.70 21.66
CA ASN A 146 -11.01 -4.12 21.26
C ASN A 146 -9.66 -4.83 21.05
N ASN A 147 -8.52 -4.11 21.07
CA ASN A 147 -7.16 -4.66 20.97
C ASN A 147 -6.98 -5.75 19.88
N ASN A 148 -7.45 -5.52 18.65
CA ASN A 148 -7.35 -6.47 17.53
C ASN A 148 -8.02 -7.85 17.76
N TYR A 149 -8.82 -8.03 18.79
CA TYR A 149 -9.55 -9.28 19.01
C TYR A 149 -10.71 -9.48 18.04
N THR A 150 -11.24 -8.37 17.50
CA THR A 150 -12.43 -8.43 16.66
C THR A 150 -12.09 -8.80 15.24
N ILE A 151 -12.71 -9.87 14.74
CA ILE A 151 -12.78 -10.16 13.31
C ILE A 151 -14.09 -9.57 12.79
N PHE A 152 -13.97 -8.63 11.86
CA PHE A 152 -15.10 -8.03 11.15
C PHE A 152 -15.37 -8.86 9.90
N GLU A 153 -16.63 -9.21 9.68
CA GLU A 153 -17.08 -9.87 8.46
C GLU A 153 -18.04 -8.95 7.73
N ILE A 154 -17.71 -8.58 6.50
CA ILE A 154 -18.46 -7.69 5.64
C ILE A 154 -18.31 -8.16 4.20
N ASP A 155 -19.42 -8.35 3.49
CA ASP A 155 -19.44 -8.72 2.07
C ASP A 155 -18.60 -10.00 1.76
N ASN A 156 -18.65 -10.99 2.65
CA ASN A 156 -17.84 -12.22 2.61
C ASN A 156 -16.32 -12.02 2.76
N GLU A 157 -15.90 -10.85 3.21
CA GLU A 157 -14.50 -10.54 3.51
C GLU A 157 -14.28 -10.52 5.02
N LEU A 158 -13.13 -11.06 5.45
CA LEU A 158 -12.72 -11.06 6.85
C LEU A 158 -11.63 -10.02 7.10
N TRP A 159 -11.85 -9.19 8.12
CA TRP A 159 -10.96 -8.08 8.44
C TRP A 159 -10.58 -8.02 9.92
N THR A 160 -9.37 -7.56 10.20
CA THR A 160 -8.88 -7.18 11.53
C THR A 160 -8.19 -5.83 11.45
N LEU A 161 -7.92 -5.20 12.58
CA LEU A 161 -7.13 -3.96 12.61
C LEU A 161 -5.74 -4.16 11.97
N LYS A 162 -5.09 -5.28 12.24
CA LYS A 162 -3.77 -5.61 11.68
C LYS A 162 -3.83 -5.75 10.17
N LYS A 163 -4.85 -6.44 9.63
CA LYS A 163 -5.07 -6.53 8.17
C LYS A 163 -5.27 -5.13 7.56
N ILE A 164 -6.07 -4.27 8.18
CA ILE A 164 -6.31 -2.92 7.66
C ILE A 164 -5.02 -2.10 7.61
N LEU A 165 -4.22 -2.10 8.68
CA LEU A 165 -2.93 -1.41 8.72
C LEU A 165 -1.97 -1.96 7.65
N ARG A 166 -1.89 -3.28 7.51
CA ARG A 166 -1.12 -3.94 6.46
C ARG A 166 -1.58 -3.53 5.06
N ARG A 167 -2.91 -3.43 4.84
CA ARG A 167 -3.49 -3.05 3.55
C ARG A 167 -3.19 -1.60 3.20
N PHE A 168 -3.21 -0.65 4.14
CA PHE A 168 -2.76 0.71 3.88
C PHE A 168 -1.33 0.74 3.32
N ILE A 169 -0.40 0.07 4.01
CA ILE A 169 1.01 0.07 3.62
C ILE A 169 1.23 -0.61 2.28
N TRP A 170 0.64 -1.79 2.10
CA TRP A 170 0.77 -2.56 0.87
C TRP A 170 0.18 -1.81 -0.34
N HIS A 171 -1.00 -1.19 -0.16
CA HIS A 171 -1.72 -0.48 -1.21
C HIS A 171 -0.94 0.76 -1.68
N ASP A 172 -0.44 1.57 -0.75
CA ASP A 172 0.41 2.71 -1.09
C ASP A 172 1.66 2.25 -1.88
N ARG A 173 2.28 1.14 -1.46
CA ARG A 173 3.50 0.65 -2.11
C ARG A 173 3.23 0.06 -3.49
N ILE A 174 2.19 -0.75 -3.68
CA ILE A 174 1.91 -1.34 -5.00
C ILE A 174 1.50 -0.28 -6.02
N HIS A 175 0.73 0.72 -5.58
CA HIS A 175 0.36 1.85 -6.43
C HIS A 175 1.53 2.83 -6.62
N GLY A 176 2.38 3.04 -5.62
CA GLY A 176 3.65 3.74 -5.77
C GLY A 176 4.57 3.10 -6.81
N LYS A 177 4.61 1.76 -6.86
CA LYS A 177 5.33 1.02 -7.91
C LYS A 177 4.73 1.25 -9.30
N ALA A 178 3.41 1.36 -9.42
CA ALA A 178 2.74 1.69 -10.68
C ALA A 178 3.09 3.11 -11.13
N VAL A 179 3.04 4.10 -10.23
CA VAL A 179 3.46 5.49 -10.51
C VAL A 179 4.93 5.54 -10.93
N ALA A 180 5.84 4.87 -10.22
CA ALA A 180 7.26 4.84 -10.56
C ALA A 180 7.51 4.26 -11.97
N ARG A 181 6.74 3.26 -12.41
CA ARG A 181 6.82 2.73 -13.79
C ARG A 181 6.38 3.76 -14.82
N ILE A 182 5.30 4.50 -14.56
CA ILE A 182 4.83 5.57 -15.45
C ILE A 182 5.90 6.66 -15.55
N LEU A 183 6.46 7.12 -14.43
CA LEU A 183 7.54 8.11 -14.40
C LEU A 183 8.79 7.62 -15.16
N LYS A 184 9.16 6.34 -15.01
CA LYS A 184 10.24 5.73 -15.77
C LYS A 184 9.96 5.78 -17.28
N LYS A 185 8.71 5.50 -17.71
CA LYS A 185 8.30 5.59 -19.11
C LYS A 185 8.36 7.01 -19.64
N GLN A 186 7.88 8.00 -18.88
CA GLN A 186 7.97 9.42 -19.23
C GLN A 186 9.43 9.87 -19.42
N LYS A 187 10.34 9.40 -18.54
CA LYS A 187 11.77 9.66 -18.70
C LYS A 187 12.33 9.02 -19.98
N GLN A 188 11.98 7.78 -20.28
CA GLN A 188 12.42 7.10 -21.53
C GLN A 188 11.92 7.81 -22.79
N LEU A 189 10.79 8.50 -22.74
CA LEU A 189 10.23 9.29 -23.83
C LEU A 189 10.76 10.73 -23.86
N GLY A 190 11.68 11.12 -22.98
CA GLY A 190 12.24 12.46 -22.90
C GLY A 190 11.26 13.53 -22.37
N MET A 191 10.12 13.12 -21.81
CA MET A 191 9.13 14.07 -21.24
C MET A 191 9.62 14.71 -19.94
N ILE A 192 10.43 13.97 -19.18
CA ILE A 192 11.07 14.42 -17.94
C ILE A 192 12.53 13.98 -17.93
N ASN A 193 13.39 14.79 -17.34
CA ASN A 193 14.84 14.49 -17.24
C ASN A 193 15.13 13.49 -16.12
N GLU A 194 14.41 13.64 -14.99
CA GLU A 194 14.59 12.83 -13.80
C GLU A 194 13.26 12.70 -13.04
N TYR A 195 13.18 11.74 -12.15
CA TYR A 195 12.06 11.55 -11.22
C TYR A 195 12.57 10.97 -9.90
N ASN A 196 11.81 11.24 -8.85
CA ASN A 196 12.04 10.65 -7.54
C ASN A 196 11.22 9.36 -7.40
N ASP A 197 11.88 8.28 -6.92
CA ASP A 197 11.23 7.03 -6.53
C ASP A 197 11.54 6.75 -5.05
N PRO A 198 10.75 7.31 -4.14
CA PRO A 198 11.02 7.20 -2.71
C PRO A 198 10.80 5.79 -2.16
N PHE A 199 10.14 4.90 -2.92
CA PHE A 199 10.01 3.48 -2.58
C PHE A 199 11.16 2.61 -3.13
N TYR A 200 12.06 3.17 -3.94
CA TYR A 200 13.23 2.51 -4.55
C TYR A 200 12.93 1.39 -5.56
N PHE A 201 11.72 1.29 -6.11
CA PHE A 201 11.33 0.22 -7.01
C PHE A 201 12.08 0.19 -8.35
N THR A 202 12.47 1.37 -8.87
CA THR A 202 13.07 1.50 -10.20
C THR A 202 14.59 1.54 -10.17
N ARG A 203 15.21 1.77 -9.02
CA ARG A 203 16.67 1.83 -8.84
C ARG A 203 17.31 0.44 -8.73
N ALA A 204 16.54 -0.61 -8.51
CA ALA A 204 17.04 -1.98 -8.35
C ALA A 204 17.43 -2.68 -9.66
N THR A 205 17.14 -2.07 -10.83
CA THR A 205 17.38 -2.70 -12.15
C THR A 205 18.70 -2.33 -12.81
N THR A 206 19.56 -1.52 -12.19
CA THR A 206 20.81 -1.04 -12.80
C THR A 206 22.07 -1.83 -12.45
N SER A 207 21.98 -2.95 -11.71
CA SER A 207 23.18 -3.68 -11.27
C SER A 207 23.25 -5.17 -11.66
N TYR A 208 22.49 -5.62 -12.67
CA TYR A 208 22.56 -7.02 -13.13
C TYR A 208 22.68 -7.21 -14.65
N ASN A 209 23.32 -6.27 -15.36
CA ASN A 209 23.77 -6.50 -16.73
C ASN A 209 25.22 -6.04 -16.89
N SER A 210 26.12 -6.70 -16.16
CA SER A 210 27.56 -6.74 -16.47
C SER A 210 28.15 -7.94 -15.75
N GLU A 211 27.97 -9.11 -16.35
CA GLU A 211 28.95 -10.19 -16.54
C GLU A 211 28.30 -11.33 -17.32
#